data_41c41d23df18a0db6a3d940eb47ca4be
#
_entry.id   41c41d23df18a0db6a3d940eb47ca4be
#
_cell.length_a   1.000
_cell.length_b   1.000
_cell.length_c   1.000
_cell.angle_alpha   90.00
_cell.angle_beta   90.00
_cell.angle_gamma   90.00
#
_symmetry.space_group_name_H-M   'P 1'
#
loop_
_entity.id
_entity.type
_entity.pdbx_description
1 polymer ?
#
loop_
_entity_poly.entity_id
_entity_poly.type
_entity_poly.pdbx_seq_one_letter_code
_entity_poly.pdbx_strand_id
1 'polypeptide(L)'
;MKKYAGIFGIVILGIILRLIFIDKPDGLWNDEYVSWMIAAAPFNNGFISAVKSQCHMPFYYLYLKFFMTLFGQSDLLLRLTSVFAGILSIIAMYFTGREKDEKTGLTCASLTAISSFLIYYSQEVRLYSVLFLFSALSLLYTLRCIKNPVKKNFVLCALFNFLILFTHTIGFVFVFFNLIFLSINLYKQFKKVILTVWLTIFAGGIILSPLILKILTTQSFSQWWGHFSISKLGFLFTDYFSPVLTNLTNAPDKFLYAPKLAFFMLVPTFIATVCIIKSLIKNKLNIELFAIFAGTVLVLVTASLTGKLVFITKYSIEIYPILIFLACSGLTSINNKIIKNSLIIIYCFISVGYIILHPYSAPKMRRAEGHKIMTDILTRMDLKKNDIILLEYYPQTRFQKYFDFSPYRVVEIHKGNFPMYLSPSRTYEDAYKNGKTIYKSVFSSKQNTYFQSMLNNQIFNRMENGQSVVMAVLNSVSFYSPQSMEKITADENLYNKEPLLFLVFSYVKNKTFAEMLEKLAIVKFEQKGNWTLIKFTKLNNNKEN
;
A
#
# COMPACT_ATOMS: atom_id res chain seq x y z
N MET A 1 -21.17 -30.65 15.56
CA MET A 1 -19.82 -30.08 15.81
C MET A 1 -18.78 -30.57 14.82
N LYS A 2 -18.62 -31.86 14.54
CA LYS A 2 -17.58 -32.39 13.59
C LYS A 2 -17.61 -31.76 12.18
N LYS A 3 -18.78 -31.35 11.67
CA LYS A 3 -18.95 -30.78 10.32
C LYS A 3 -18.24 -29.42 10.13
N TYR A 4 -18.06 -28.63 11.19
CA TYR A 4 -17.47 -27.30 11.13
C TYR A 4 -16.06 -27.23 11.75
N ALA A 5 -15.54 -28.34 12.28
CA ALA A 5 -14.24 -28.36 12.92
C ALA A 5 -13.09 -27.95 11.95
N GLY A 6 -13.19 -28.37 10.68
CA GLY A 6 -12.19 -28.03 9.68
C GLY A 6 -12.10 -26.53 9.38
N ILE A 7 -13.25 -25.89 9.14
CA ILE A 7 -13.26 -24.43 8.87
C ILE A 7 -12.85 -23.63 10.10
N PHE A 8 -13.23 -24.08 11.31
CA PHE A 8 -12.83 -23.41 12.54
C PHE A 8 -11.31 -23.38 12.73
N GLY A 9 -10.63 -24.53 12.53
CA GLY A 9 -9.16 -24.59 12.58
C GLY A 9 -8.48 -23.68 11.54
N ILE A 10 -9.03 -23.62 10.31
CA ILE A 10 -8.51 -22.76 9.25
C ILE A 10 -8.69 -21.27 9.62
N VAL A 11 -9.82 -20.89 10.19
CA VAL A 11 -10.07 -19.52 10.64
C VAL A 11 -9.12 -19.12 11.76
N ILE A 12 -8.90 -20.00 12.75
CA ILE A 12 -7.92 -19.76 13.83
C ILE A 12 -6.51 -19.55 13.25
N LEU A 13 -6.06 -20.43 12.34
CA LEU A 13 -4.78 -20.25 11.66
C LEU A 13 -4.72 -18.89 10.93
N GLY A 14 -5.78 -18.54 10.22
CA GLY A 14 -5.88 -17.26 9.53
C GLY A 14 -5.83 -16.03 10.44
N ILE A 15 -6.42 -16.12 11.64
CA ILE A 15 -6.34 -15.11 12.70
C ILE A 15 -4.89 -14.99 13.17
N ILE A 16 -4.27 -16.10 13.56
CA ILE A 16 -2.88 -16.11 14.06
C ILE A 16 -1.94 -15.45 13.04
N LEU A 17 -2.00 -15.86 11.76
CA LEU A 17 -1.12 -15.33 10.72
C LEU A 17 -1.34 -13.84 10.44
N ARG A 18 -2.53 -13.29 10.70
CA ARG A 18 -2.84 -11.87 10.53
C ARG A 18 -2.52 -11.02 11.76
N LEU A 19 -2.43 -11.63 12.93
CA LEU A 19 -2.06 -10.94 14.17
C LEU A 19 -0.56 -10.93 14.45
N ILE A 20 0.18 -11.90 13.91
CA ILE A 20 1.65 -11.95 14.07
C ILE A 20 2.28 -10.68 13.48
N PHE A 21 3.07 -9.97 14.29
CA PHE A 21 3.77 -8.73 13.94
C PHE A 21 2.87 -7.58 13.42
N ILE A 22 1.60 -7.55 13.78
CA ILE A 22 0.67 -6.48 13.37
C ILE A 22 1.04 -5.14 14.00
N ASP A 23 1.53 -5.15 15.23
CA ASP A 23 1.98 -3.94 15.91
C ASP A 23 3.36 -3.54 15.37
N LYS A 24 3.36 -2.52 14.50
CA LYS A 24 4.55 -2.00 13.86
C LYS A 24 4.99 -0.74 14.60
N PRO A 25 6.15 -0.76 15.27
CA PRO A 25 6.62 0.36 16.10
C PRO A 25 6.84 1.66 15.31
N ASP A 26 7.00 1.56 13.98
CA ASP A 26 7.25 2.70 13.09
C ASP A 26 6.01 3.59 12.88
N GLY A 27 4.85 3.17 13.41
CA GLY A 27 3.58 3.86 13.24
C GLY A 27 2.91 3.55 11.90
N LEU A 28 2.01 4.43 11.47
CA LEU A 28 1.37 4.35 10.16
C LEU A 28 2.35 4.82 9.08
N TRP A 29 2.49 4.05 7.99
CA TRP A 29 3.20 4.54 6.82
C TRP A 29 2.29 5.45 5.97
N ASN A 30 2.85 6.13 4.98
CA ASN A 30 2.20 7.22 4.24
C ASN A 30 0.75 6.91 3.80
N ASP A 31 0.51 5.78 3.14
CA ASP A 31 -0.84 5.45 2.66
C ASP A 31 -1.81 5.10 3.82
N GLU A 32 -1.31 4.48 4.89
CA GLU A 32 -2.11 4.23 6.10
C GLU A 32 -2.47 5.55 6.79
N TYR A 33 -1.50 6.48 6.87
CA TYR A 33 -1.72 7.80 7.44
C TYR A 33 -2.76 8.59 6.64
N VAL A 34 -2.69 8.57 5.30
CA VAL A 34 -3.71 9.17 4.44
C VAL A 34 -5.10 8.59 4.72
N SER A 35 -5.18 7.27 4.90
CA SER A 35 -6.46 6.61 5.23
C SER A 35 -7.02 7.09 6.56
N TRP A 36 -6.17 7.18 7.59
CA TRP A 36 -6.56 7.73 8.90
C TRP A 36 -6.97 9.19 8.78
N MET A 37 -6.20 10.03 8.11
CA MET A 37 -6.50 11.47 7.94
C MET A 37 -7.86 11.70 7.29
N ILE A 38 -8.19 10.96 6.23
CA ILE A 38 -9.49 11.05 5.57
C ILE A 38 -10.61 10.61 6.53
N ALA A 39 -10.43 9.49 7.22
CA ALA A 39 -11.42 8.98 8.15
C ALA A 39 -11.58 9.88 9.40
N ALA A 40 -10.52 10.53 9.86
CA ALA A 40 -10.55 11.46 11.00
C ALA A 40 -11.22 12.81 10.66
N ALA A 41 -11.26 13.18 9.37
CA ALA A 41 -11.84 14.47 8.96
C ALA A 41 -13.31 14.61 9.44
N PRO A 42 -13.75 15.82 9.88
CA PRO A 42 -15.11 16.07 10.33
C PRO A 42 -16.15 15.68 9.27
N PHE A 43 -17.32 15.20 9.70
CA PHE A 43 -18.38 14.67 8.80
C PHE A 43 -19.06 15.75 7.93
N ASN A 44 -18.73 17.00 8.13
CA ASN A 44 -19.15 18.13 7.30
C ASN A 44 -18.40 18.11 5.95
N ASN A 45 -18.32 19.25 5.30
CA ASN A 45 -17.55 19.45 4.05
C ASN A 45 -16.10 18.95 4.12
N GLY A 46 -15.52 18.79 5.33
CA GLY A 46 -14.17 18.32 5.53
C GLY A 46 -13.95 16.89 5.05
N PHE A 47 -14.83 15.94 5.39
CA PHE A 47 -14.73 14.54 4.95
C PHE A 47 -14.84 14.44 3.41
N ILE A 48 -15.85 15.10 2.82
CA ILE A 48 -16.05 15.07 1.37
C ILE A 48 -14.85 15.71 0.66
N SER A 49 -14.34 16.82 1.18
CA SER A 49 -13.16 17.48 0.63
C SER A 49 -11.91 16.59 0.72
N ALA A 50 -11.69 15.90 1.84
CA ALA A 50 -10.58 14.99 2.02
C ALA A 50 -10.65 13.78 1.05
N VAL A 51 -11.83 13.16 0.89
CA VAL A 51 -12.05 12.09 -0.09
C VAL A 51 -11.77 12.58 -1.52
N LYS A 52 -12.29 13.75 -1.88
CA LYS A 52 -12.09 14.35 -3.20
C LYS A 52 -10.63 14.72 -3.46
N SER A 53 -9.92 15.26 -2.47
CA SER A 53 -8.52 15.69 -2.62
C SER A 53 -7.57 14.52 -2.87
N GLN A 54 -7.86 13.37 -2.28
CA GLN A 54 -7.07 12.15 -2.43
C GLN A 54 -7.55 11.26 -3.59
N CYS A 55 -8.61 11.65 -4.29
CA CYS A 55 -9.17 10.90 -5.42
C CYS A 55 -9.52 9.44 -5.07
N HIS A 56 -10.14 9.21 -3.91
CA HIS A 56 -10.53 7.89 -3.44
C HIS A 56 -12.05 7.72 -3.38
N MET A 57 -12.52 6.47 -3.38
CA MET A 57 -13.92 6.14 -3.13
C MET A 57 -14.23 6.17 -1.63
N PRO A 58 -15.44 6.60 -1.21
CA PRO A 58 -15.70 6.95 0.19
C PRO A 58 -15.94 5.77 1.13
N PHE A 59 -16.37 4.59 0.65
CA PHE A 59 -16.85 3.51 1.52
C PHE A 59 -15.83 3.09 2.58
N TYR A 60 -14.58 2.83 2.16
CA TYR A 60 -13.55 2.38 3.10
C TYR A 60 -13.30 3.38 4.24
N TYR A 61 -13.35 4.67 3.94
CA TYR A 61 -13.12 5.71 4.96
C TYR A 61 -14.30 5.87 5.90
N LEU A 62 -15.54 5.63 5.44
CA LEU A 62 -16.72 5.54 6.28
C LEU A 62 -16.65 4.32 7.21
N TYR A 63 -16.24 3.17 6.66
CA TYR A 63 -15.99 1.96 7.43
C TYR A 63 -14.94 2.19 8.51
N LEU A 64 -13.79 2.76 8.14
CA LEU A 64 -12.71 3.06 9.07
C LEU A 64 -13.17 4.05 10.15
N LYS A 65 -13.86 5.13 9.75
CA LYS A 65 -14.42 6.13 10.67
C LYS A 65 -15.38 5.50 11.69
N PHE A 66 -16.25 4.61 11.24
CA PHE A 66 -17.16 3.87 12.13
C PHE A 66 -16.39 3.11 13.22
N PHE A 67 -15.35 2.35 12.85
CA PHE A 67 -14.52 1.64 13.82
C PHE A 67 -13.74 2.59 14.73
N MET A 68 -13.22 3.69 14.19
CA MET A 68 -12.53 4.71 14.98
C MET A 68 -13.44 5.33 16.03
N THR A 69 -14.70 5.54 15.72
CA THR A 69 -15.68 6.11 16.65
C THR A 69 -16.01 5.13 17.80
N LEU A 70 -16.03 3.83 17.51
CA LEU A 70 -16.38 2.80 18.52
C LEU A 70 -15.19 2.39 19.38
N PHE A 71 -14.00 2.28 18.80
CA PHE A 71 -12.86 1.62 19.44
C PHE A 71 -11.64 2.52 19.62
N GLY A 72 -11.65 3.74 19.05
CA GLY A 72 -10.52 4.66 19.11
C GLY A 72 -9.59 4.58 17.90
N GLN A 73 -8.45 5.29 17.98
CA GLN A 73 -7.61 5.60 16.81
C GLN A 73 -6.15 5.11 16.97
N SER A 74 -5.87 4.16 17.85
CA SER A 74 -4.51 3.61 17.94
C SER A 74 -4.15 2.87 16.66
N ASP A 75 -2.87 2.84 16.31
CA ASP A 75 -2.40 2.21 15.06
C ASP A 75 -2.78 0.73 14.98
N LEU A 76 -2.72 0.04 16.12
CA LEU A 76 -3.15 -1.35 16.24
C LEU A 76 -4.64 -1.49 15.93
N LEU A 77 -5.51 -0.69 16.54
CA LEU A 77 -6.96 -0.76 16.33
C LEU A 77 -7.33 -0.45 14.88
N LEU A 78 -6.65 0.52 14.26
CA LEU A 78 -6.86 0.81 12.84
C LEU A 78 -6.52 -0.40 11.96
N ARG A 79 -5.40 -1.09 12.21
CA ARG A 79 -5.03 -2.31 11.47
C ARG A 79 -5.97 -3.48 11.73
N LEU A 80 -6.50 -3.61 12.95
CA LEU A 80 -7.49 -4.64 13.28
C LEU A 80 -8.76 -4.55 12.44
N THR A 81 -9.12 -3.37 11.92
CA THR A 81 -10.26 -3.24 10.98
C THR A 81 -10.01 -4.03 9.69
N SER A 82 -8.80 -3.99 9.17
CA SER A 82 -8.41 -4.77 7.97
C SER A 82 -8.27 -6.26 8.28
N VAL A 83 -7.79 -6.62 9.48
CA VAL A 83 -7.78 -8.02 9.95
C VAL A 83 -9.19 -8.59 10.01
N PHE A 84 -10.13 -7.84 10.56
CA PHE A 84 -11.54 -8.26 10.64
C PHE A 84 -12.12 -8.59 9.26
N ALA A 85 -11.92 -7.69 8.28
CA ALA A 85 -12.33 -7.96 6.89
C ALA A 85 -11.60 -9.18 6.30
N GLY A 86 -10.30 -9.34 6.58
CA GLY A 86 -9.51 -10.49 6.14
C GLY A 86 -9.97 -11.83 6.72
N ILE A 87 -10.44 -11.85 7.98
CA ILE A 87 -11.02 -13.06 8.59
C ILE A 87 -12.36 -13.39 7.95
N LEU A 88 -13.25 -12.40 7.76
CA LEU A 88 -14.51 -12.59 7.08
C LEU A 88 -14.32 -13.08 5.63
N SER A 89 -13.23 -12.70 5.00
CA SER A 89 -12.87 -13.17 3.65
C SER A 89 -12.58 -14.68 3.61
N ILE A 90 -11.96 -15.25 4.63
CA ILE A 90 -11.74 -16.70 4.74
C ILE A 90 -13.09 -17.43 4.77
N ILE A 91 -14.04 -16.90 5.54
CA ILE A 91 -15.39 -17.46 5.65
C ILE A 91 -16.16 -17.30 4.33
N ALA A 92 -16.06 -16.13 3.68
CA ALA A 92 -16.69 -15.89 2.40
C ALA A 92 -16.18 -16.87 1.33
N MET A 93 -14.85 -17.07 1.25
CA MET A 93 -14.23 -18.00 0.30
C MET A 93 -14.57 -19.47 0.60
N TYR A 94 -14.73 -19.84 1.88
CA TYR A 94 -15.27 -21.16 2.23
C TYR A 94 -16.65 -21.39 1.60
N PHE A 95 -17.58 -20.46 1.78
CA PHE A 95 -18.92 -20.58 1.21
C PHE A 95 -18.90 -20.53 -0.31
N THR A 96 -18.03 -19.70 -0.91
CA THR A 96 -17.84 -19.64 -2.37
C THR A 96 -17.38 -20.99 -2.92
N GLY A 97 -16.38 -21.60 -2.31
CA GLY A 97 -15.91 -22.94 -2.74
C GLY A 97 -16.95 -24.04 -2.50
N ARG A 98 -17.75 -23.93 -1.42
CA ARG A 98 -18.88 -24.86 -1.15
C ARG A 98 -19.97 -24.84 -2.21
N GLU A 99 -20.06 -23.78 -2.98
CA GLU A 99 -20.98 -23.80 -4.13
C GLU A 99 -20.61 -24.90 -5.12
N LYS A 100 -19.38 -25.39 -5.13
CA LYS A 100 -19.03 -26.63 -5.84
C LYS A 100 -19.18 -27.87 -4.96
N ASP A 101 -18.41 -27.95 -3.89
CA ASP A 101 -18.43 -29.03 -2.89
C ASP A 101 -17.70 -28.61 -1.61
N GLU A 102 -17.89 -29.39 -0.51
CA GLU A 102 -17.29 -29.12 0.80
C GLU A 102 -15.75 -29.09 0.77
N LYS A 103 -15.13 -29.98 -0.02
CA LYS A 103 -13.66 -30.06 -0.13
C LYS A 103 -13.12 -28.81 -0.81
N THR A 104 -13.77 -28.33 -1.85
CA THR A 104 -13.42 -27.08 -2.52
C THR A 104 -13.59 -25.89 -1.57
N GLY A 105 -14.65 -25.88 -0.76
CA GLY A 105 -14.85 -24.86 0.28
C GLY A 105 -13.71 -24.78 1.27
N LEU A 106 -13.32 -25.91 1.87
CA LEU A 106 -12.20 -25.97 2.81
C LEU A 106 -10.86 -25.57 2.14
N THR A 107 -10.64 -25.98 0.90
CA THR A 107 -9.41 -25.64 0.17
C THR A 107 -9.35 -24.14 -0.16
N CYS A 108 -10.47 -23.52 -0.56
CA CYS A 108 -10.54 -22.07 -0.76
C CYS A 108 -10.27 -21.28 0.52
N ALA A 109 -10.87 -21.71 1.63
CA ALA A 109 -10.61 -21.10 2.94
C ALA A 109 -9.15 -21.23 3.34
N SER A 110 -8.54 -22.41 3.17
CA SER A 110 -7.14 -22.66 3.51
C SER A 110 -6.20 -21.78 2.68
N LEU A 111 -6.39 -21.72 1.36
CA LEU A 111 -5.58 -20.88 0.49
C LEU A 111 -5.72 -19.39 0.84
N THR A 112 -6.95 -18.93 1.16
CA THR A 112 -7.20 -17.56 1.62
C THR A 112 -6.53 -17.26 2.97
N ALA A 113 -6.53 -18.23 3.88
CA ALA A 113 -5.92 -18.07 5.21
C ALA A 113 -4.40 -17.91 5.15
N ILE A 114 -3.71 -18.68 4.29
CA ILE A 114 -2.23 -18.71 4.18
C ILE A 114 -1.67 -17.84 3.04
N SER A 115 -2.51 -17.15 2.26
CA SER A 115 -2.04 -16.25 1.20
C SER A 115 -1.26 -15.09 1.78
N SER A 116 0.04 -15.01 1.47
CA SER A 116 0.91 -13.90 1.88
C SER A 116 0.39 -12.54 1.43
N PHE A 117 -0.16 -12.48 0.21
CA PHE A 117 -0.78 -11.27 -0.33
C PHE A 117 -1.95 -10.79 0.53
N LEU A 118 -2.87 -11.70 0.90
CA LEU A 118 -4.03 -11.36 1.73
C LEU A 118 -3.65 -11.09 3.19
N ILE A 119 -2.65 -11.78 3.74
CA ILE A 119 -2.12 -11.52 5.08
C ILE A 119 -1.53 -10.10 5.13
N TYR A 120 -0.69 -9.73 4.15
CA TYR A 120 -0.07 -8.41 4.07
C TYR A 120 -1.13 -7.30 4.08
N TYR A 121 -2.10 -7.36 3.15
CA TYR A 121 -3.15 -6.34 3.07
C TYR A 121 -4.15 -6.38 4.23
N SER A 122 -4.23 -7.48 4.97
CA SER A 122 -4.99 -7.52 6.23
C SER A 122 -4.29 -6.81 7.39
N GLN A 123 -2.99 -6.52 7.27
CA GLN A 123 -2.21 -5.80 8.27
C GLN A 123 -1.97 -4.34 7.92
N GLU A 124 -2.55 -3.84 6.84
CA GLU A 124 -2.48 -2.44 6.43
C GLU A 124 -3.82 -1.72 6.62
N VAL A 125 -3.77 -0.44 7.04
CA VAL A 125 -4.96 0.44 7.12
C VAL A 125 -5.30 0.92 5.71
N ARG A 126 -5.73 -0.04 4.86
CA ARG A 126 -6.05 0.19 3.44
C ARG A 126 -7.29 -0.58 3.02
N LEU A 127 -7.93 -0.13 1.96
CA LEU A 127 -9.19 -0.66 1.43
C LEU A 127 -9.14 -2.13 0.94
N TYR A 128 -7.95 -2.69 0.72
CA TYR A 128 -7.78 -3.94 -0.05
C TYR A 128 -8.44 -5.17 0.60
N SER A 129 -8.36 -5.34 1.92
CA SER A 129 -9.02 -6.45 2.60
C SER A 129 -10.54 -6.38 2.50
N VAL A 130 -11.11 -5.18 2.59
CA VAL A 130 -12.54 -4.94 2.44
C VAL A 130 -12.98 -5.17 1.00
N LEU A 131 -12.18 -4.72 0.04
CA LEU A 131 -12.44 -4.92 -1.39
C LEU A 131 -12.42 -6.41 -1.76
N PHE A 132 -11.43 -7.17 -1.25
CA PHE A 132 -11.38 -8.62 -1.45
C PHE A 132 -12.60 -9.33 -0.83
N LEU A 133 -13.01 -8.94 0.38
CA LEU A 133 -14.21 -9.47 1.04
C LEU A 133 -15.45 -9.26 0.16
N PHE A 134 -15.67 -8.05 -0.32
CA PHE A 134 -16.84 -7.77 -1.16
C PHE A 134 -16.80 -8.51 -2.50
N SER A 135 -15.61 -8.66 -3.08
CA SER A 135 -15.44 -9.41 -4.33
C SER A 135 -15.67 -10.91 -4.12
N ALA A 136 -15.25 -11.48 -2.99
CA ALA A 136 -15.55 -12.87 -2.62
C ALA A 136 -17.06 -13.09 -2.39
N LEU A 137 -17.73 -12.14 -1.72
CA LEU A 137 -19.18 -12.18 -1.51
C LEU A 137 -19.95 -11.95 -2.82
N SER A 138 -19.50 -11.04 -3.68
CA SER A 138 -20.04 -10.86 -5.01
C SER A 138 -19.98 -12.15 -5.82
N LEU A 139 -18.81 -12.81 -5.87
CA LEU A 139 -18.64 -14.10 -6.54
C LEU A 139 -19.55 -15.18 -5.95
N LEU A 140 -19.65 -15.28 -4.61
CA LEU A 140 -20.54 -16.21 -3.92
C LEU A 140 -21.99 -16.05 -4.39
N TYR A 141 -22.51 -14.81 -4.35
CA TYR A 141 -23.90 -14.56 -4.72
C TYR A 141 -24.13 -14.62 -6.23
N THR A 142 -23.13 -14.35 -7.04
CA THR A 142 -23.16 -14.60 -8.48
C THR A 142 -23.37 -16.10 -8.76
N LEU A 143 -22.58 -16.98 -8.13
CA LEU A 143 -22.72 -18.43 -8.25
C LEU A 143 -24.08 -18.91 -7.74
N ARG A 144 -24.55 -18.34 -6.61
CA ARG A 144 -25.89 -18.64 -6.06
C ARG A 144 -27.02 -18.19 -6.96
N CYS A 145 -26.92 -17.05 -7.63
CA CYS A 145 -27.92 -16.63 -8.62
C CYS A 145 -28.05 -17.64 -9.75
N ILE A 146 -26.94 -18.22 -10.21
CA ILE A 146 -26.98 -19.23 -11.29
C ILE A 146 -27.60 -20.54 -10.82
N LYS A 147 -27.24 -21.00 -9.61
CA LYS A 147 -27.71 -22.27 -9.08
C LYS A 147 -29.14 -22.22 -8.52
N ASN A 148 -29.44 -21.13 -7.83
CA ASN A 148 -30.74 -20.93 -7.16
C ASN A 148 -31.15 -19.46 -7.33
N PRO A 149 -31.81 -19.11 -8.42
CA PRO A 149 -32.15 -17.73 -8.82
C PRO A 149 -33.32 -17.17 -8.00
N VAL A 150 -33.14 -16.99 -6.70
CA VAL A 150 -34.15 -16.37 -5.81
C VAL A 150 -33.82 -14.88 -5.58
N LYS A 151 -34.86 -14.07 -5.33
CA LYS A 151 -34.76 -12.62 -5.14
C LYS A 151 -33.65 -12.22 -4.17
N LYS A 152 -33.50 -12.92 -3.04
CA LYS A 152 -32.46 -12.69 -2.04
C LYS A 152 -31.04 -12.72 -2.64
N ASN A 153 -30.75 -13.72 -3.48
CA ASN A 153 -29.42 -13.86 -4.10
C ASN A 153 -29.11 -12.73 -5.06
N PHE A 154 -30.09 -12.28 -5.85
CA PHE A 154 -29.93 -11.12 -6.75
C PHE A 154 -29.69 -9.82 -5.97
N VAL A 155 -30.45 -9.60 -4.89
CA VAL A 155 -30.28 -8.39 -4.03
C VAL A 155 -28.88 -8.38 -3.41
N LEU A 156 -28.42 -9.50 -2.87
CA LEU A 156 -27.10 -9.58 -2.25
C LEU A 156 -25.97 -9.49 -3.30
N CYS A 157 -26.17 -10.07 -4.49
CA CYS A 157 -25.24 -9.89 -5.60
C CYS A 157 -25.15 -8.41 -6.01
N ALA A 158 -26.27 -7.72 -6.17
CA ALA A 158 -26.30 -6.29 -6.50
C ALA A 158 -25.64 -5.45 -5.40
N LEU A 159 -25.95 -5.76 -4.13
CA LEU A 159 -25.36 -5.05 -2.99
C LEU A 159 -23.83 -5.15 -2.98
N PHE A 160 -23.26 -6.36 -3.10
CA PHE A 160 -21.80 -6.50 -3.05
C PHE A 160 -21.10 -5.94 -4.29
N ASN A 161 -21.71 -6.01 -5.47
CA ASN A 161 -21.21 -5.31 -6.64
C ASN A 161 -21.24 -3.77 -6.44
N PHE A 162 -22.29 -3.22 -5.86
CA PHE A 162 -22.37 -1.80 -5.52
C PHE A 162 -21.29 -1.42 -4.50
N LEU A 163 -21.08 -2.22 -3.45
CA LEU A 163 -20.07 -1.97 -2.44
C LEU A 163 -18.64 -2.01 -3.01
N ILE A 164 -18.37 -2.85 -4.02
CA ILE A 164 -17.10 -2.83 -4.75
C ILE A 164 -16.90 -1.48 -5.43
N LEU A 165 -17.90 -0.98 -6.16
CA LEU A 165 -17.83 0.34 -6.83
C LEU A 165 -17.61 1.47 -5.84
N PHE A 166 -18.27 1.41 -4.69
CA PHE A 166 -18.21 2.42 -3.64
C PHE A 166 -16.90 2.36 -2.83
N THR A 167 -16.10 1.29 -3.03
CA THR A 167 -14.80 1.07 -2.35
C THR A 167 -13.62 1.42 -3.26
N HIS A 168 -13.68 1.06 -4.56
CA HIS A 168 -12.54 1.19 -5.46
C HIS A 168 -12.96 1.48 -6.90
N THR A 169 -12.34 2.48 -7.53
CA THR A 169 -12.70 2.91 -8.89
C THR A 169 -12.48 1.80 -9.93
N ILE A 170 -11.38 1.04 -9.83
CA ILE A 170 -11.08 -0.04 -10.79
C ILE A 170 -12.10 -1.18 -10.70
N GLY A 171 -12.77 -1.34 -9.56
CA GLY A 171 -13.85 -2.31 -9.38
C GLY A 171 -14.98 -2.21 -10.41
N PHE A 172 -15.15 -1.06 -11.10
CA PHE A 172 -16.10 -0.94 -12.21
C PHE A 172 -15.86 -1.96 -13.32
N VAL A 173 -14.59 -2.23 -13.65
CA VAL A 173 -14.25 -3.18 -14.70
C VAL A 173 -14.65 -4.61 -14.31
N PHE A 174 -14.32 -5.01 -13.08
CA PHE A 174 -14.74 -6.31 -12.55
C PHE A 174 -16.27 -6.46 -12.50
N VAL A 175 -16.96 -5.46 -11.94
CA VAL A 175 -18.43 -5.48 -11.83
C VAL A 175 -19.08 -5.55 -13.20
N PHE A 176 -18.58 -4.82 -14.19
CA PHE A 176 -19.08 -4.87 -15.56
C PHE A 176 -19.03 -6.29 -16.14
N PHE A 177 -17.88 -6.97 -16.08
CA PHE A 177 -17.76 -8.34 -16.58
C PHE A 177 -18.58 -9.33 -15.76
N ASN A 178 -18.71 -9.14 -14.45
CA ASN A 178 -19.56 -9.97 -13.60
C ASN A 178 -21.06 -9.84 -13.97
N LEU A 179 -21.51 -8.63 -14.30
CA LEU A 179 -22.89 -8.41 -14.77
C LEU A 179 -23.13 -8.98 -16.18
N ILE A 180 -22.16 -8.89 -17.08
CA ILE A 180 -22.22 -9.58 -18.38
C ILE A 180 -22.38 -11.08 -18.17
N PHE A 181 -21.57 -11.67 -17.31
CA PHE A 181 -21.65 -13.10 -17.00
C PHE A 181 -23.02 -13.50 -16.44
N LEU A 182 -23.60 -12.74 -15.52
CA LEU A 182 -24.97 -12.96 -15.04
C LEU A 182 -26.00 -12.84 -16.16
N SER A 183 -25.83 -11.85 -17.04
CA SER A 183 -26.74 -11.63 -18.15
C SER A 183 -26.72 -12.80 -19.15
N ILE A 184 -25.54 -13.27 -19.53
CA ILE A 184 -25.40 -14.42 -20.46
C ILE A 184 -26.11 -15.65 -19.89
N ASN A 185 -25.99 -15.91 -18.61
CA ASN A 185 -26.53 -17.12 -17.99
C ASN A 185 -28.00 -17.02 -17.61
N LEU A 186 -28.54 -15.82 -17.29
CA LEU A 186 -29.84 -15.69 -16.64
C LEU A 186 -30.82 -14.75 -17.36
N TYR A 187 -30.40 -13.95 -18.34
CA TYR A 187 -31.23 -12.90 -18.94
C TYR A 187 -32.53 -13.46 -19.56
N LYS A 188 -32.47 -14.60 -20.24
CA LYS A 188 -33.66 -15.20 -20.91
C LYS A 188 -34.77 -15.50 -19.90
N GLN A 189 -34.45 -15.97 -18.71
CA GLN A 189 -35.39 -16.38 -17.67
C GLN A 189 -35.77 -15.25 -16.72
N PHE A 190 -34.82 -14.34 -16.42
CA PHE A 190 -34.95 -13.32 -15.36
C PHE A 190 -34.69 -11.90 -15.86
N LYS A 191 -35.14 -11.59 -17.12
CA LYS A 191 -34.90 -10.31 -17.81
C LYS A 191 -35.12 -9.08 -16.91
N LYS A 192 -36.29 -8.99 -16.25
CA LYS A 192 -36.65 -7.84 -15.40
C LYS A 192 -35.68 -7.69 -14.22
N VAL A 193 -35.31 -8.79 -13.58
CA VAL A 193 -34.39 -8.78 -12.42
C VAL A 193 -32.98 -8.35 -12.85
N ILE A 194 -32.49 -8.90 -13.95
CA ILE A 194 -31.16 -8.53 -14.49
C ILE A 194 -31.12 -7.06 -14.88
N LEU A 195 -32.18 -6.56 -15.56
CA LEU A 195 -32.29 -5.13 -15.89
C LEU A 195 -32.32 -4.27 -14.62
N THR A 196 -33.04 -4.70 -13.56
CA THR A 196 -33.04 -3.97 -12.28
C THR A 196 -31.64 -3.92 -11.65
N VAL A 197 -30.90 -5.04 -11.68
CA VAL A 197 -29.51 -5.06 -11.16
C VAL A 197 -28.63 -4.10 -11.97
N TRP A 198 -28.69 -4.12 -13.30
CA TRP A 198 -27.96 -3.17 -14.16
C TRP A 198 -28.32 -1.72 -13.85
N LEU A 199 -29.61 -1.40 -13.74
CA LEU A 199 -30.07 -0.05 -13.43
C LEU A 199 -29.60 0.42 -12.06
N THR A 200 -29.61 -0.45 -11.03
CA THR A 200 -29.10 -0.13 -9.68
C THR A 200 -27.63 0.21 -9.72
N ILE A 201 -26.83 -0.59 -10.42
CA ILE A 201 -25.38 -0.37 -10.55
C ILE A 201 -25.09 0.89 -11.37
N PHE A 202 -25.85 1.11 -12.47
CA PHE A 202 -25.70 2.31 -13.30
C PHE A 202 -26.09 3.59 -12.54
N ALA A 203 -27.18 3.57 -11.78
CA ALA A 203 -27.56 4.68 -10.91
C ALA A 203 -26.47 5.00 -9.86
N GLY A 204 -25.90 3.96 -9.24
CA GLY A 204 -24.73 4.10 -8.36
C GLY A 204 -23.53 4.74 -9.07
N GLY A 205 -23.26 4.35 -10.31
CA GLY A 205 -22.22 4.93 -11.16
C GLY A 205 -22.45 6.40 -11.45
N ILE A 206 -23.71 6.80 -11.73
CA ILE A 206 -24.08 8.22 -11.93
C ILE A 206 -23.81 9.04 -10.65
N ILE A 207 -24.26 8.54 -9.50
CA ILE A 207 -24.03 9.23 -8.21
C ILE A 207 -22.54 9.42 -7.95
N LEU A 208 -21.69 8.44 -8.29
CA LEU A 208 -20.25 8.48 -8.11
C LEU A 208 -19.50 9.20 -9.24
N SER A 209 -20.18 9.53 -10.34
CA SER A 209 -19.54 10.08 -11.56
C SER A 209 -18.72 11.35 -11.32
N PRO A 210 -19.11 12.32 -10.47
CA PRO A 210 -18.28 13.50 -10.23
C PRO A 210 -16.93 13.15 -9.61
N LEU A 211 -16.90 12.13 -8.75
CA LEU A 211 -15.68 11.65 -8.14
C LEU A 211 -14.83 10.85 -9.12
N ILE A 212 -15.46 9.98 -9.92
CA ILE A 212 -14.80 9.19 -10.97
C ILE A 212 -14.16 10.10 -12.01
N LEU A 213 -14.89 11.11 -12.50
CA LEU A 213 -14.36 12.08 -13.46
C LEU A 213 -13.17 12.82 -12.89
N LYS A 214 -13.23 13.25 -11.63
CA LYS A 214 -12.08 13.88 -10.96
C LYS A 214 -10.87 12.94 -10.91
N ILE A 215 -11.06 11.67 -10.55
CA ILE A 215 -9.98 10.66 -10.53
C ILE A 215 -9.36 10.50 -11.93
N LEU A 216 -10.18 10.39 -12.96
CA LEU A 216 -9.72 10.20 -14.34
C LEU A 216 -9.00 11.43 -14.91
N THR A 217 -9.39 12.63 -14.50
CA THR A 217 -8.80 13.89 -14.97
C THR A 217 -7.57 14.32 -14.17
N THR A 218 -7.38 13.80 -12.97
CA THR A 218 -6.21 14.14 -12.15
C THR A 218 -4.96 13.47 -12.71
N GLN A 219 -4.00 14.26 -13.18
CA GLN A 219 -2.77 13.77 -13.83
C GLN A 219 -1.79 13.05 -12.90
N SER A 220 -1.94 13.18 -11.59
CA SER A 220 -0.97 12.70 -10.59
C SER A 220 -0.83 11.17 -10.49
N PHE A 221 -1.80 10.40 -11.01
CA PHE A 221 -1.81 8.95 -10.85
C PHE A 221 -0.77 8.18 -11.68
N SER A 222 -0.33 8.74 -12.81
CA SER A 222 0.59 8.04 -13.73
C SER A 222 2.06 8.11 -13.33
N GLN A 223 2.43 9.01 -12.42
CA GLN A 223 3.83 9.34 -12.17
C GLN A 223 4.51 8.48 -11.08
N TRP A 224 3.73 7.87 -10.19
CA TRP A 224 4.29 7.19 -9.01
C TRP A 224 4.74 5.74 -9.26
N TRP A 225 4.19 5.04 -10.25
CA TRP A 225 4.35 3.60 -10.43
C TRP A 225 5.11 3.17 -11.69
N GLY A 226 5.67 4.15 -12.42
CA GLY A 226 6.40 3.90 -13.66
C GLY A 226 5.50 3.46 -14.82
N HIS A 227 6.10 2.89 -15.86
CA HIS A 227 5.39 2.44 -17.06
C HIS A 227 4.92 0.99 -16.94
N PHE A 228 3.92 0.64 -17.77
CA PHE A 228 3.52 -0.75 -17.93
C PHE A 228 4.67 -1.54 -18.57
N SER A 229 4.92 -2.75 -18.03
CA SER A 229 5.82 -3.74 -18.63
C SER A 229 5.12 -5.11 -18.62
N ILE A 230 5.42 -5.95 -19.60
CA ILE A 230 4.83 -7.28 -19.73
C ILE A 230 5.12 -8.17 -18.50
N SER A 231 6.25 -7.95 -17.84
CA SER A 231 6.61 -8.66 -16.59
C SER A 231 5.59 -8.47 -15.47
N LYS A 232 4.84 -7.36 -15.46
CA LYS A 232 3.79 -7.11 -14.47
C LYS A 232 2.63 -8.11 -14.57
N LEU A 233 2.40 -8.70 -15.74
CA LEU A 233 1.44 -9.81 -15.90
C LEU A 233 1.92 -11.08 -15.19
N GLY A 234 3.21 -11.40 -15.30
CA GLY A 234 3.81 -12.51 -14.56
C GLY A 234 3.77 -12.28 -13.05
N PHE A 235 4.05 -11.05 -12.60
CA PHE A 235 3.99 -10.68 -11.19
C PHE A 235 2.57 -10.75 -10.60
N LEU A 236 1.52 -10.63 -11.40
CA LEU A 236 0.16 -10.84 -10.93
C LEU A 236 -0.03 -12.24 -10.32
N PHE A 237 0.39 -13.28 -11.04
CA PHE A 237 0.26 -14.67 -10.56
C PHE A 237 1.23 -14.98 -9.41
N THR A 238 2.46 -14.48 -9.47
CA THR A 238 3.43 -14.70 -8.39
C THR A 238 3.00 -13.99 -7.11
N ASP A 239 2.55 -12.74 -7.15
CA ASP A 239 2.08 -12.03 -5.97
C ASP A 239 0.84 -12.70 -5.34
N TYR A 240 -0.07 -13.25 -6.16
CA TYR A 240 -1.27 -13.89 -5.65
C TYR A 240 -1.01 -15.26 -5.02
N PHE A 241 -0.16 -16.08 -5.63
CA PHE A 241 -0.01 -17.48 -5.24
C PHE A 241 1.30 -17.82 -4.57
N SER A 242 2.34 -17.01 -4.68
CA SER A 242 3.57 -17.25 -3.96
C SER A 242 3.56 -16.61 -2.57
N PRO A 243 4.37 -17.11 -1.64
CA PRO A 243 4.58 -16.43 -0.38
C PRO A 243 5.45 -15.16 -0.51
N VAL A 244 6.12 -14.98 -1.65
CA VAL A 244 7.00 -13.83 -1.94
C VAL A 244 6.21 -12.74 -2.64
N LEU A 245 6.23 -11.54 -2.10
CA LEU A 245 5.51 -10.38 -2.65
C LEU A 245 6.48 -9.49 -3.44
N THR A 246 6.45 -9.58 -4.76
CA THR A 246 7.41 -8.92 -5.65
C THR A 246 7.17 -7.41 -5.77
N ASN A 247 5.92 -6.97 -5.78
CA ASN A 247 5.56 -5.57 -5.96
C ASN A 247 5.81 -4.69 -4.72
N LEU A 248 6.08 -5.28 -3.56
CA LEU A 248 6.26 -4.53 -2.31
C LEU A 248 7.72 -4.17 -2.03
N THR A 249 8.64 -4.78 -2.75
CA THR A 249 10.07 -4.68 -2.42
C THR A 249 10.79 -3.59 -3.20
N ASN A 250 10.16 -2.88 -4.14
CA ASN A 250 10.80 -1.90 -5.04
C ASN A 250 12.12 -2.39 -5.69
N ALA A 251 12.39 -3.70 -5.59
CA ALA A 251 13.62 -4.31 -6.07
C ALA A 251 13.32 -5.63 -6.79
N PRO A 252 12.53 -5.62 -7.89
CA PRO A 252 12.29 -6.84 -8.67
C PRO A 252 13.61 -7.50 -9.10
N ASP A 253 14.64 -6.71 -9.33
CA ASP A 253 15.94 -7.19 -9.82
C ASP A 253 16.69 -8.03 -8.78
N LYS A 254 16.59 -7.71 -7.49
CA LYS A 254 17.26 -8.48 -6.43
C LYS A 254 16.69 -9.88 -6.22
N PHE A 255 15.42 -10.08 -6.56
CA PHE A 255 14.76 -11.39 -6.40
C PHE A 255 15.10 -12.37 -7.52
N LEU A 256 15.31 -11.87 -8.75
CA LEU A 256 15.67 -12.71 -9.90
C LEU A 256 17.08 -13.32 -9.77
N TYR A 257 17.96 -12.70 -8.99
CA TYR A 257 19.33 -13.17 -8.79
C TYR A 257 19.52 -14.12 -7.59
N ALA A 258 18.47 -14.41 -6.81
CA ALA A 258 18.53 -15.32 -5.68
C ALA A 258 17.80 -16.65 -6.00
N PRO A 259 18.49 -17.73 -6.43
CA PRO A 259 17.85 -18.97 -6.87
C PRO A 259 16.96 -19.62 -5.79
N LYS A 260 17.31 -19.48 -4.51
CA LYS A 260 16.47 -19.95 -3.39
C LYS A 260 15.13 -19.23 -3.34
N LEU A 261 15.11 -17.92 -3.62
CA LEU A 261 13.89 -17.12 -3.59
C LEU A 261 12.99 -17.44 -4.80
N ALA A 262 13.59 -17.69 -5.97
CA ALA A 262 12.89 -18.13 -7.16
C ALA A 262 12.10 -19.44 -6.92
N PHE A 263 12.65 -20.39 -6.16
CA PHE A 263 11.96 -21.62 -5.79
C PHE A 263 10.66 -21.32 -5.01
N PHE A 264 10.74 -20.51 -3.95
CA PHE A 264 9.57 -20.12 -3.16
C PHE A 264 8.53 -19.34 -3.95
N MET A 265 8.95 -18.63 -4.99
CA MET A 265 8.07 -17.85 -5.86
C MET A 265 7.40 -18.73 -6.94
N LEU A 266 8.17 -19.55 -7.62
CA LEU A 266 7.71 -20.25 -8.82
C LEU A 266 6.92 -21.53 -8.50
N VAL A 267 7.32 -22.31 -7.50
CA VAL A 267 6.66 -23.61 -7.22
C VAL A 267 5.19 -23.44 -6.81
N PRO A 268 4.82 -22.60 -5.82
CA PRO A 268 3.42 -22.40 -5.49
C PRO A 268 2.61 -21.78 -6.64
N THR A 269 3.22 -20.85 -7.38
CA THR A 269 2.59 -20.24 -8.56
C THR A 269 2.33 -21.27 -9.66
N PHE A 270 3.29 -22.14 -9.94
CA PHE A 270 3.15 -23.21 -10.91
C PHE A 270 2.03 -24.19 -10.52
N ILE A 271 2.02 -24.64 -9.25
CA ILE A 271 0.95 -25.52 -8.74
C ILE A 271 -0.42 -24.88 -8.95
N ALA A 272 -0.58 -23.61 -8.56
CA ALA A 272 -1.85 -22.91 -8.71
C ALA A 272 -2.25 -22.77 -10.20
N THR A 273 -1.30 -22.40 -11.06
CA THR A 273 -1.55 -22.25 -12.50
C THR A 273 -1.99 -23.55 -13.16
N VAL A 274 -1.31 -24.66 -12.87
CA VAL A 274 -1.69 -25.99 -13.36
C VAL A 274 -3.09 -26.37 -12.87
N CYS A 275 -3.41 -26.09 -11.61
CA CYS A 275 -4.76 -26.34 -11.08
C CYS A 275 -5.82 -25.46 -11.76
N ILE A 276 -5.52 -24.18 -12.03
CA ILE A 276 -6.43 -23.29 -12.78
C ILE A 276 -6.69 -23.88 -14.18
N ILE A 277 -5.64 -24.20 -14.94
CA ILE A 277 -5.77 -24.81 -16.26
C ILE A 277 -6.62 -26.07 -16.19
N LYS A 278 -6.34 -26.97 -15.24
CA LYS A 278 -7.14 -28.18 -15.04
C LYS A 278 -8.62 -27.88 -14.76
N SER A 279 -8.91 -26.81 -14.02
CA SER A 279 -10.28 -26.43 -13.70
C SER A 279 -11.09 -25.98 -14.94
N LEU A 280 -10.39 -25.46 -15.95
CA LEU A 280 -11.02 -24.98 -17.19
C LEU A 280 -11.37 -26.13 -18.14
N ILE A 281 -10.67 -27.27 -18.03
CA ILE A 281 -10.89 -28.40 -18.92
C ILE A 281 -12.33 -28.94 -18.74
N LYS A 282 -13.14 -28.88 -19.82
CA LYS A 282 -14.49 -29.38 -19.88
C LYS A 282 -15.50 -28.80 -18.87
N ASN A 283 -15.19 -27.64 -18.28
CA ASN A 283 -16.09 -26.96 -17.34
C ASN A 283 -16.44 -25.55 -17.85
N LYS A 284 -17.60 -25.45 -18.49
CA LYS A 284 -18.12 -24.19 -19.09
C LYS A 284 -18.18 -23.07 -18.06
N LEU A 285 -18.73 -23.32 -16.86
CA LEU A 285 -18.82 -22.30 -15.78
C LEU A 285 -17.46 -21.75 -15.40
N ASN A 286 -16.45 -22.61 -15.25
CA ASN A 286 -15.11 -22.17 -14.91
C ASN A 286 -14.44 -21.35 -16.03
N ILE A 287 -14.70 -21.71 -17.31
CA ILE A 287 -14.23 -20.94 -18.47
C ILE A 287 -14.87 -19.55 -18.45
N GLU A 288 -16.15 -19.45 -18.19
CA GLU A 288 -16.87 -18.18 -18.12
C GLU A 288 -16.40 -17.31 -16.94
N LEU A 289 -16.13 -17.91 -15.77
CA LEU A 289 -15.51 -17.19 -14.64
C LEU A 289 -14.09 -16.70 -14.98
N PHE A 290 -13.31 -17.52 -15.67
CA PHE A 290 -11.99 -17.10 -16.15
C PHE A 290 -12.09 -15.96 -17.17
N ALA A 291 -13.15 -15.90 -17.96
CA ALA A 291 -13.39 -14.78 -18.88
C ALA A 291 -13.61 -13.45 -18.14
N ILE A 292 -14.25 -13.45 -16.95
CA ILE A 292 -14.34 -12.24 -16.10
C ILE A 292 -12.92 -11.76 -15.71
N PHE A 293 -12.09 -12.69 -15.24
CA PHE A 293 -10.68 -12.38 -14.91
C PHE A 293 -9.93 -11.84 -16.13
N ALA A 294 -9.95 -12.57 -17.25
CA ALA A 294 -9.20 -12.20 -18.45
C ALA A 294 -9.68 -10.86 -19.05
N GLY A 295 -10.99 -10.61 -19.10
CA GLY A 295 -11.58 -9.35 -19.56
C GLY A 295 -11.18 -8.18 -18.66
N THR A 296 -11.21 -8.36 -17.34
CA THR A 296 -10.77 -7.33 -16.40
C THR A 296 -9.29 -7.01 -16.60
N VAL A 297 -8.42 -8.01 -16.66
CA VAL A 297 -6.99 -7.82 -16.90
C VAL A 297 -6.74 -7.13 -18.25
N LEU A 298 -7.41 -7.56 -19.32
CA LEU A 298 -7.27 -6.96 -20.65
C LEU A 298 -7.58 -5.46 -20.64
N VAL A 299 -8.69 -5.05 -20.01
CA VAL A 299 -9.06 -3.62 -19.91
C VAL A 299 -8.02 -2.85 -19.10
N LEU A 300 -7.56 -3.38 -17.97
CA LEU A 300 -6.57 -2.70 -17.14
C LEU A 300 -5.21 -2.57 -17.84
N VAL A 301 -4.79 -3.59 -18.57
CA VAL A 301 -3.57 -3.56 -19.38
C VAL A 301 -3.70 -2.53 -20.51
N THR A 302 -4.80 -2.58 -21.27
CA THR A 302 -5.05 -1.62 -22.35
C THR A 302 -5.05 -0.17 -21.83
N ALA A 303 -5.73 0.07 -20.70
CA ALA A 303 -5.71 1.37 -20.06
C ALA A 303 -4.30 1.78 -19.62
N SER A 304 -3.47 0.83 -19.15
CA SER A 304 -2.08 1.12 -18.76
C SER A 304 -1.18 1.45 -19.95
N LEU A 305 -1.46 0.90 -21.13
CA LEU A 305 -0.72 1.21 -22.37
C LEU A 305 -0.98 2.65 -22.85
N THR A 306 -2.07 3.29 -22.45
CA THR A 306 -2.34 4.71 -22.77
C THR A 306 -1.54 5.71 -21.93
N GLY A 307 -0.57 5.24 -21.14
CA GLY A 307 0.33 6.08 -20.34
C GLY A 307 -0.09 6.33 -18.91
N LYS A 308 -1.27 5.83 -18.49
CA LYS A 308 -1.72 5.86 -17.08
C LYS A 308 -1.62 4.45 -16.51
N LEU A 309 -0.59 4.16 -15.71
CA LEU A 309 -0.43 2.84 -15.12
C LEU A 309 -1.53 2.57 -14.09
N VAL A 310 -2.51 1.76 -14.47
CA VAL A 310 -3.61 1.29 -13.61
C VAL A 310 -3.52 -0.21 -13.30
N PHE A 311 -2.73 -0.96 -14.08
CA PHE A 311 -2.50 -2.39 -13.87
C PHE A 311 -1.37 -2.61 -12.86
N ILE A 312 -1.74 -2.77 -11.62
CA ILE A 312 -0.86 -3.15 -10.49
C ILE A 312 -1.58 -4.23 -9.70
N THR A 313 -0.87 -5.23 -9.21
CA THR A 313 -1.48 -6.40 -8.53
C THR A 313 -2.45 -6.01 -7.41
N LYS A 314 -2.10 -5.03 -6.59
CA LYS A 314 -2.98 -4.57 -5.50
C LYS A 314 -4.29 -3.92 -5.99
N TYR A 315 -4.27 -3.28 -7.18
CA TYR A 315 -5.44 -2.61 -7.74
C TYR A 315 -6.38 -3.56 -8.47
N SER A 316 -5.97 -4.80 -8.68
CA SER A 316 -6.77 -5.86 -9.30
C SER A 316 -7.15 -6.96 -8.32
N ILE A 317 -7.12 -6.67 -7.01
CA ILE A 317 -7.40 -7.66 -5.95
C ILE A 317 -8.82 -8.23 -6.04
N GLU A 318 -9.76 -7.52 -6.65
CA GLU A 318 -11.14 -7.95 -6.87
C GLU A 318 -11.27 -9.19 -7.78
N ILE A 319 -10.28 -9.47 -8.63
CA ILE A 319 -10.29 -10.68 -9.47
C ILE A 319 -9.69 -11.90 -8.76
N TYR A 320 -8.99 -11.71 -7.67
CA TYR A 320 -8.29 -12.81 -6.98
C TYR A 320 -9.23 -13.88 -6.40
N PRO A 321 -10.45 -13.59 -5.87
CA PRO A 321 -11.40 -14.63 -5.47
C PRO A 321 -11.72 -15.64 -6.57
N ILE A 322 -11.83 -15.19 -7.85
CA ILE A 322 -12.05 -16.07 -8.99
C ILE A 322 -10.88 -17.03 -9.17
N LEU A 323 -9.66 -16.52 -9.13
CA LEU A 323 -8.46 -17.36 -9.30
C LEU A 323 -8.29 -18.37 -8.16
N ILE A 324 -8.60 -17.99 -6.91
CA ILE A 324 -8.62 -18.92 -5.78
C ILE A 324 -9.65 -20.02 -6.01
N PHE A 325 -10.88 -19.66 -6.41
CA PHE A 325 -11.92 -20.63 -6.68
C PHE A 325 -11.52 -21.61 -7.80
N LEU A 326 -10.98 -21.11 -8.90
CA LEU A 326 -10.52 -21.92 -10.03
C LEU A 326 -9.37 -22.85 -9.64
N ALA A 327 -8.34 -22.35 -8.94
CA ALA A 327 -7.21 -23.14 -8.47
C ALA A 327 -7.67 -24.28 -7.55
N CYS A 328 -8.53 -23.96 -6.58
CA CYS A 328 -9.07 -24.94 -5.65
C CYS A 328 -10.02 -25.94 -6.33
N SER A 329 -10.82 -25.46 -7.30
CA SER A 329 -11.70 -26.32 -8.10
C SER A 329 -10.90 -27.33 -8.93
N GLY A 330 -9.80 -26.91 -9.53
CA GLY A 330 -8.90 -27.80 -10.27
C GLY A 330 -8.16 -28.79 -9.36
N LEU A 331 -7.65 -28.32 -8.22
CA LEU A 331 -6.96 -29.18 -7.25
C LEU A 331 -7.89 -30.29 -6.71
N THR A 332 -9.11 -29.92 -6.34
CA THR A 332 -10.08 -30.90 -5.81
C THR A 332 -10.60 -31.87 -6.86
N SER A 333 -10.51 -31.55 -8.15
CA SER A 333 -10.86 -32.43 -9.27
C SER A 333 -9.78 -33.48 -9.60
N ILE A 334 -8.62 -33.48 -8.91
CA ILE A 334 -7.61 -34.51 -9.09
C ILE A 334 -8.07 -35.79 -8.42
N ASN A 335 -8.26 -36.84 -9.23
CA ASN A 335 -8.74 -38.15 -8.75
C ASN A 335 -7.70 -38.88 -7.91
N ASN A 336 -6.42 -38.82 -8.31
CA ASN A 336 -5.34 -39.44 -7.56
C ASN A 336 -5.13 -38.73 -6.22
N LYS A 337 -5.48 -39.42 -5.12
CA LYS A 337 -5.40 -38.87 -3.75
C LYS A 337 -3.95 -38.56 -3.35
N ILE A 338 -2.97 -39.37 -3.80
CA ILE A 338 -1.56 -39.16 -3.47
C ILE A 338 -1.10 -37.86 -4.11
N ILE A 339 -1.27 -37.70 -5.41
CA ILE A 339 -0.88 -36.48 -6.13
C ILE A 339 -1.54 -35.25 -5.51
N LYS A 340 -2.86 -35.29 -5.28
CA LYS A 340 -3.59 -34.19 -4.70
C LYS A 340 -3.05 -33.79 -3.34
N ASN A 341 -2.87 -34.76 -2.42
CA ASN A 341 -2.40 -34.47 -1.08
C ASN A 341 -0.95 -34.00 -1.08
N SER A 342 -0.10 -34.54 -1.95
CA SER A 342 1.30 -34.08 -2.12
C SER A 342 1.34 -32.61 -2.56
N LEU A 343 0.51 -32.20 -3.52
CA LEU A 343 0.43 -30.80 -3.98
C LEU A 343 -0.02 -29.87 -2.85
N ILE A 344 -1.01 -30.28 -2.07
CA ILE A 344 -1.48 -29.51 -0.90
C ILE A 344 -0.36 -29.37 0.13
N ILE A 345 0.29 -30.48 0.48
CA ILE A 345 1.38 -30.47 1.47
C ILE A 345 2.54 -29.58 1.01
N ILE A 346 2.98 -29.75 -0.24
CA ILE A 346 4.06 -28.94 -0.81
C ILE A 346 3.69 -27.45 -0.79
N TYR A 347 2.50 -27.11 -1.26
CA TYR A 347 2.04 -25.70 -1.26
C TYR A 347 1.98 -25.11 0.14
N CYS A 348 1.37 -25.83 1.09
CA CYS A 348 1.26 -25.39 2.49
C CYS A 348 2.62 -25.28 3.15
N PHE A 349 3.49 -26.29 2.98
CA PHE A 349 4.82 -26.31 3.56
C PHE A 349 5.67 -25.13 3.07
N ILE A 350 5.69 -24.89 1.76
CA ILE A 350 6.44 -23.77 1.17
C ILE A 350 5.85 -22.43 1.65
N SER A 351 4.53 -22.26 1.59
CA SER A 351 3.88 -20.98 1.93
C SER A 351 3.99 -20.68 3.42
N VAL A 352 3.63 -21.60 4.30
CA VAL A 352 3.67 -21.39 5.75
C VAL A 352 5.12 -21.34 6.25
N GLY A 353 5.99 -22.21 5.73
CA GLY A 353 7.42 -22.20 6.04
C GLY A 353 8.07 -20.85 5.72
N TYR A 354 7.80 -20.30 4.54
CA TYR A 354 8.29 -18.97 4.17
C TYR A 354 7.74 -17.88 5.09
N ILE A 355 6.43 -17.89 5.38
CA ILE A 355 5.78 -16.89 6.25
C ILE A 355 6.43 -16.88 7.64
N ILE A 356 6.73 -18.05 8.20
CA ILE A 356 7.31 -18.16 9.54
C ILE A 356 8.79 -17.84 9.56
N LEU A 357 9.56 -18.37 8.62
CA LEU A 357 11.02 -18.38 8.68
C LEU A 357 11.67 -17.17 8.01
N HIS A 358 11.10 -16.68 6.90
CA HIS A 358 11.77 -15.65 6.11
C HIS A 358 11.63 -14.26 6.72
N PRO A 359 12.71 -13.44 6.81
CA PRO A 359 12.68 -12.10 7.38
C PRO A 359 11.82 -11.12 6.57
N TYR A 360 11.69 -11.34 5.27
CA TYR A 360 10.85 -10.53 4.36
C TYR A 360 9.48 -11.17 4.08
N SER A 361 8.97 -12.00 4.98
CA SER A 361 7.62 -12.53 4.86
C SER A 361 6.56 -11.44 5.11
N ALA A 362 5.36 -11.64 4.56
CA ALA A 362 4.29 -10.65 4.63
C ALA A 362 4.04 -10.06 6.03
N PRO A 363 3.93 -10.86 7.13
CA PRO A 363 3.71 -10.28 8.45
C PRO A 363 4.91 -9.48 8.98
N LYS A 364 6.14 -9.80 8.54
CA LYS A 364 7.38 -9.14 8.99
C LYS A 364 7.74 -7.94 8.15
N MET A 365 7.14 -7.78 6.96
CA MET A 365 7.42 -6.64 6.10
C MET A 365 6.97 -5.34 6.75
N ARG A 366 7.87 -4.37 6.75
CA ARG A 366 7.62 -3.02 7.26
C ARG A 366 7.90 -2.03 6.14
N ARG A 367 7.00 -1.07 5.96
CA ARG A 367 7.29 0.12 5.16
C ARG A 367 7.81 1.19 6.10
N ALA A 368 9.06 1.55 5.92
CA ALA A 368 9.84 2.32 6.88
C ALA A 368 9.80 3.82 6.55
N GLU A 369 8.63 4.44 6.55
CA GLU A 369 8.56 5.91 6.52
C GLU A 369 8.61 6.51 7.94
N GLY A 370 8.30 5.70 8.94
CA GLY A 370 8.58 5.96 10.35
C GLY A 370 8.10 7.29 10.90
N HIS A 371 6.87 7.73 10.56
CA HIS A 371 6.35 9.02 11.06
C HIS A 371 6.34 9.08 12.59
N LYS A 372 5.99 7.96 13.24
CA LYS A 372 6.05 7.86 14.69
C LYS A 372 7.48 7.91 15.22
N ILE A 373 8.42 7.27 14.52
CA ILE A 373 9.84 7.30 14.90
C ILE A 373 10.37 8.73 14.92
N MET A 374 10.07 9.50 13.86
CA MET A 374 10.49 10.89 13.78
C MET A 374 9.96 11.72 14.96
N THR A 375 8.68 11.57 15.29
CA THR A 375 8.06 12.30 16.39
C THR A 375 8.53 11.83 17.76
N ASP A 376 8.84 10.53 17.93
CA ASP A 376 9.47 10.00 19.13
C ASP A 376 10.88 10.61 19.35
N ILE A 377 11.64 10.82 18.26
CA ILE A 377 12.91 11.53 18.35
C ILE A 377 12.69 13.00 18.71
N LEU A 378 11.74 13.69 18.06
CA LEU A 378 11.42 15.10 18.40
C LEU A 378 11.08 15.27 19.87
N THR A 379 10.33 14.36 20.47
CA THR A 379 9.96 14.39 21.89
C THR A 379 11.20 14.37 22.81
N ARG A 380 12.28 13.71 22.36
CA ARG A 380 13.53 13.62 23.12
C ARG A 380 14.51 14.76 22.84
N MET A 381 14.17 15.68 21.93
CA MET A 381 15.05 16.79 21.55
C MET A 381 15.02 17.97 22.54
N ASP A 382 14.31 17.87 23.67
CA ASP A 382 14.23 18.90 24.71
C ASP A 382 13.90 20.29 24.12
N LEU A 383 12.83 20.34 23.31
CA LEU A 383 12.39 21.54 22.62
C LEU A 383 11.73 22.52 23.59
N LYS A 384 12.06 23.81 23.45
CA LYS A 384 11.41 24.89 24.17
C LYS A 384 10.32 25.51 23.31
N LYS A 385 9.36 26.17 23.95
CA LYS A 385 8.34 26.97 23.25
C LYS A 385 9.04 27.98 22.32
N ASN A 386 8.52 28.11 21.10
CA ASN A 386 9.06 28.94 20.01
C ASN A 386 10.35 28.40 19.34
N ASP A 387 10.87 27.23 19.74
CA ASP A 387 11.92 26.61 18.95
C ASP A 387 11.41 26.30 17.52
N ILE A 388 12.33 26.26 16.58
CA ILE A 388 12.00 26.08 15.17
C ILE A 388 12.16 24.59 14.83
N ILE A 389 11.14 24.03 14.17
CA ILE A 389 11.20 22.69 13.58
C ILE A 389 11.22 22.83 12.07
N LEU A 390 12.29 22.41 11.44
CA LEU A 390 12.44 22.37 10.01
C LEU A 390 12.11 20.96 9.51
N LEU A 391 10.99 20.85 8.81
CA LEU A 391 10.53 19.60 8.21
C LEU A 391 10.86 19.57 6.74
N GLU A 392 11.58 18.54 6.33
CA GLU A 392 11.87 18.27 4.95
C GLU A 392 10.98 17.14 4.43
N TYR A 393 10.62 17.18 3.17
CA TYR A 393 9.88 16.15 2.44
C TYR A 393 8.39 16.05 2.77
N TYR A 394 7.99 15.98 4.04
CA TYR A 394 6.59 15.86 4.44
C TYR A 394 6.09 17.10 5.20
N PRO A 395 4.87 17.58 4.93
CA PRO A 395 4.27 18.64 5.71
C PRO A 395 3.96 18.18 7.15
N GLN A 396 3.95 19.11 8.10
CA GLN A 396 3.65 18.83 9.50
C GLN A 396 2.35 18.05 9.70
N THR A 397 1.38 18.23 8.79
CA THR A 397 0.10 17.50 8.81
C THR A 397 0.26 15.99 8.74
N ARG A 398 1.41 15.45 8.28
CA ARG A 398 1.73 14.02 8.26
C ARG A 398 2.13 13.46 9.61
N PHE A 399 2.44 14.33 10.57
CA PHE A 399 2.96 13.95 11.89
C PHE A 399 2.01 14.30 13.03
N GLN A 400 0.96 15.10 12.76
CA GLN A 400 0.01 15.59 13.77
C GLN A 400 -0.70 14.51 14.58
N LYS A 401 -0.77 13.28 14.08
CA LYS A 401 -1.29 12.14 14.83
C LYS A 401 -0.43 11.80 16.06
N TYR A 402 0.86 12.07 15.99
CA TYR A 402 1.85 11.61 16.97
C TYR A 402 2.53 12.73 17.74
N PHE A 403 2.46 13.97 17.25
CA PHE A 403 3.16 15.11 17.84
C PHE A 403 2.36 16.41 17.68
N ASP A 404 2.26 17.17 18.76
CA ASP A 404 1.66 18.50 18.75
C ASP A 404 2.71 19.55 18.37
N PHE A 405 2.54 20.14 17.20
CA PHE A 405 3.43 21.17 16.67
C PHE A 405 3.03 22.58 17.11
N SER A 406 1.87 22.75 17.77
CA SER A 406 1.33 24.08 18.08
C SER A 406 2.25 24.99 18.94
N PRO A 407 3.11 24.46 19.84
CA PRO A 407 4.02 25.29 20.62
C PRO A 407 5.24 25.78 19.83
N TYR A 408 5.47 25.27 18.62
CA TYR A 408 6.71 25.45 17.87
C TYR A 408 6.47 26.24 16.58
N ARG A 409 7.53 26.88 16.09
CA ARG A 409 7.54 27.48 14.77
C ARG A 409 7.95 26.40 13.74
N VAL A 410 7.01 25.94 12.93
CA VAL A 410 7.32 24.94 11.90
C VAL A 410 7.61 25.61 10.56
N VAL A 411 8.72 25.22 9.95
CA VAL A 411 9.10 25.63 8.59
C VAL A 411 9.13 24.36 7.74
N GLU A 412 8.27 24.33 6.73
CA GLU A 412 8.16 23.21 5.81
C GLU A 412 8.92 23.50 4.51
N ILE A 413 9.77 22.57 4.09
CA ILE A 413 10.46 22.65 2.82
C ILE A 413 9.67 21.82 1.81
N HIS A 414 8.79 22.51 1.07
CA HIS A 414 7.92 21.86 0.09
C HIS A 414 8.59 21.58 -1.25
N LYS A 415 8.12 20.52 -1.90
CA LYS A 415 8.50 20.08 -3.26
C LYS A 415 8.53 21.19 -4.32
N GLY A 416 7.62 22.18 -4.24
CA GLY A 416 7.47 23.23 -5.25
C GLY A 416 8.59 24.27 -5.26
N ASN A 417 9.33 24.42 -4.17
CA ASN A 417 10.43 25.38 -4.05
C ASN A 417 11.81 24.76 -4.33
N PHE A 418 11.82 23.44 -4.57
CA PHE A 418 13.03 22.70 -4.91
C PHE A 418 12.87 22.01 -6.26
N PRO A 419 13.77 22.25 -7.21
CA PRO A 419 13.80 21.53 -8.47
C PRO A 419 14.14 20.03 -8.34
N MET A 420 14.38 19.55 -7.13
CA MET A 420 14.69 18.14 -6.85
C MET A 420 13.53 17.17 -7.07
N TYR A 421 12.30 17.65 -7.18
CA TYR A 421 11.19 16.81 -7.57
C TYR A 421 10.83 17.02 -9.04
N LEU A 422 11.78 16.79 -9.88
CA LEU A 422 11.51 16.35 -11.22
C LEU A 422 10.70 15.04 -11.12
N SER A 423 9.62 15.00 -11.92
CA SER A 423 8.70 13.84 -11.95
C SER A 423 9.44 12.51 -11.84
N PRO A 424 9.14 11.64 -10.85
CA PRO A 424 9.90 10.41 -10.62
C PRO A 424 9.98 9.47 -11.82
N SER A 425 9.08 9.58 -12.79
CA SER A 425 8.96 8.61 -13.87
C SER A 425 9.96 8.78 -15.02
N ARG A 426 10.40 9.99 -15.32
CA ARG A 426 11.38 10.21 -16.42
C ARG A 426 12.78 10.49 -15.92
N THR A 427 12.91 11.17 -14.81
CA THR A 427 14.20 11.65 -14.31
C THR A 427 14.87 10.69 -13.35
N TYR A 428 14.14 9.79 -12.68
CA TYR A 428 14.77 8.78 -11.83
C TYR A 428 15.45 7.68 -12.68
N GLU A 429 14.85 7.27 -13.79
CA GLU A 429 15.52 6.37 -14.75
C GLU A 429 16.67 7.07 -15.50
N ASP A 430 16.50 8.33 -15.87
CA ASP A 430 17.55 9.12 -16.51
C ASP A 430 18.65 9.51 -15.53
N ALA A 431 18.31 9.78 -14.26
CA ALA A 431 19.28 10.01 -13.19
C ALA A 431 20.05 8.74 -12.83
N TYR A 432 19.38 7.58 -12.83
CA TYR A 432 20.01 6.29 -12.55
C TYR A 432 20.89 5.82 -13.71
N LYS A 433 20.50 6.10 -14.95
CA LYS A 433 21.30 5.80 -16.16
C LYS A 433 22.46 6.79 -16.39
N ASN A 434 22.27 8.06 -16.01
CA ASN A 434 23.23 9.14 -16.27
C ASN A 434 23.82 9.77 -14.99
N GLY A 435 23.74 9.11 -13.86
CA GLY A 435 23.98 9.45 -12.46
C GLY A 435 24.83 10.68 -12.09
N LYS A 436 25.84 11.06 -12.89
CA LYS A 436 26.71 12.20 -12.60
C LYS A 436 26.22 13.55 -13.14
N THR A 437 25.40 13.55 -14.18
CA THR A 437 25.11 14.78 -14.94
C THR A 437 23.89 15.54 -14.39
N ILE A 438 22.91 14.85 -13.83
CA ILE A 438 21.66 15.47 -13.35
C ILE A 438 21.84 16.17 -12.01
N TYR A 439 22.60 15.59 -11.10
CA TYR A 439 22.89 16.23 -9.81
C TYR A 439 23.73 17.51 -9.97
N LYS A 440 24.65 17.56 -10.91
CA LYS A 440 25.37 18.80 -11.24
C LYS A 440 24.48 19.91 -11.78
N SER A 441 23.42 19.57 -12.54
CA SER A 441 22.49 20.54 -13.12
C SER A 441 21.40 20.98 -12.15
N VAL A 442 20.97 20.12 -11.25
CA VAL A 442 19.92 20.40 -10.22
C VAL A 442 20.48 21.27 -9.10
N PHE A 443 21.75 21.11 -8.77
CA PHE A 443 22.49 21.97 -7.83
C PHE A 443 23.39 22.97 -8.56
N SER A 444 22.84 23.65 -9.58
CA SER A 444 23.54 24.81 -10.13
C SER A 444 23.87 25.78 -8.98
N SER A 445 25.02 26.46 -9.07
CA SER A 445 25.46 27.41 -8.05
C SER A 445 24.38 28.43 -7.64
N LYS A 446 23.51 28.83 -8.57
CA LYS A 446 22.39 29.75 -8.30
C LYS A 446 21.29 29.18 -7.40
N GLN A 447 20.96 27.89 -7.53
CA GLN A 447 19.90 27.26 -6.72
C GLN A 447 20.37 26.97 -5.30
N ASN A 448 21.62 26.60 -5.14
CA ASN A 448 22.25 26.43 -3.84
C ASN A 448 22.32 27.78 -3.09
N THR A 449 22.67 28.85 -3.79
CA THR A 449 22.69 30.21 -3.24
C THR A 449 21.30 30.69 -2.82
N TYR A 450 20.27 30.37 -3.59
CA TYR A 450 18.88 30.72 -3.23
C TYR A 450 18.41 30.02 -1.97
N PHE A 451 18.66 28.75 -1.84
CA PHE A 451 18.28 27.98 -0.65
C PHE A 451 19.06 28.43 0.59
N GLN A 452 20.33 28.67 0.46
CA GLN A 452 21.16 29.25 1.51
C GLN A 452 20.63 30.61 1.96
N SER A 453 20.31 31.47 1.00
CA SER A 453 19.71 32.77 1.28
C SER A 453 18.36 32.65 2.01
N MET A 454 17.54 31.69 1.60
CA MET A 454 16.25 31.44 2.24
C MET A 454 16.40 30.95 3.68
N LEU A 455 17.27 29.96 3.93
CA LEU A 455 17.52 29.47 5.28
C LEU A 455 18.12 30.57 6.16
N ASN A 456 19.10 31.30 5.66
CA ASN A 456 19.72 32.39 6.40
C ASN A 456 18.70 33.50 6.73
N ASN A 457 17.98 33.98 5.74
CA ASN A 457 17.08 35.13 5.91
C ASN A 457 15.79 34.79 6.64
N GLN A 458 15.26 33.58 6.45
CA GLN A 458 13.98 33.19 7.05
C GLN A 458 14.12 32.49 8.39
N ILE A 459 15.23 31.82 8.64
CA ILE A 459 15.43 31.02 9.86
C ILE A 459 16.55 31.63 10.71
N PHE A 460 17.79 31.51 10.28
CA PHE A 460 18.94 31.73 11.14
C PHE A 460 19.14 33.19 11.57
N ASN A 461 18.95 34.14 10.66
CA ASN A 461 19.05 35.58 11.01
C ASN A 461 17.91 36.05 11.92
N ARG A 462 16.80 35.29 11.97
CA ARG A 462 15.62 35.60 12.80
C ARG A 462 15.60 34.81 14.12
N MET A 463 16.57 33.94 14.36
CA MET A 463 16.64 33.21 15.61
C MET A 463 17.07 34.17 16.76
N GLU A 464 16.40 34.01 17.88
CA GLU A 464 16.79 34.66 19.13
C GLU A 464 17.97 33.93 19.79
N ASN A 465 18.71 34.63 20.64
CA ASN A 465 19.81 34.02 21.41
C ASN A 465 19.25 32.90 22.30
N GLY A 466 19.88 31.74 22.26
CA GLY A 466 19.42 30.54 22.98
C GLY A 466 18.25 29.79 22.34
N GLN A 467 17.68 30.31 21.25
CA GLN A 467 16.66 29.59 20.47
C GLN A 467 17.30 28.45 19.70
N SER A 468 16.56 27.35 19.57
CA SER A 468 17.04 26.19 18.85
C SER A 468 16.26 25.98 17.54
N VAL A 469 16.92 25.36 16.58
CA VAL A 469 16.30 24.78 15.38
C VAL A 469 16.60 23.29 15.33
N VAL A 470 15.56 22.49 15.14
CA VAL A 470 15.69 21.05 14.86
C VAL A 470 15.41 20.81 13.39
N MET A 471 16.36 20.22 12.71
CA MET A 471 16.23 19.76 11.33
C MET A 471 15.87 18.27 11.33
N ALA A 472 14.70 17.92 10.79
CA ALA A 472 14.27 16.55 10.60
C ALA A 472 14.46 16.16 9.14
N VAL A 473 15.39 15.24 8.90
CA VAL A 473 15.77 14.76 7.57
C VAL A 473 15.38 13.29 7.42
N LEU A 474 14.69 12.96 6.33
CA LEU A 474 14.36 11.59 5.97
C LEU A 474 15.52 10.99 5.15
N ASN A 475 16.18 9.98 5.71
CA ASN A 475 17.25 9.27 5.03
C ASN A 475 16.67 8.08 4.26
N SER A 476 17.01 7.95 3.00
CA SER A 476 16.69 6.75 2.21
C SER A 476 17.59 5.56 2.58
N VAL A 477 18.70 5.81 3.30
CA VAL A 477 19.68 4.77 3.70
C VAL A 477 20.03 4.91 5.19
N SER A 478 19.94 3.78 5.89
CA SER A 478 20.21 3.64 7.33
C SER A 478 21.69 3.60 7.63
N PHE A 479 22.42 4.71 7.54
CA PHE A 479 23.81 4.71 8.01
C PHE A 479 24.29 6.13 8.30
N TYR A 480 24.52 6.50 9.55
CA TYR A 480 25.65 7.38 9.87
C TYR A 480 25.70 7.66 11.36
N SER A 481 26.83 7.30 12.00
CA SER A 481 27.18 7.74 13.33
C SER A 481 27.82 9.13 13.26
N PRO A 482 27.85 9.93 14.34
CA PRO A 482 28.55 11.21 14.38
C PRO A 482 30.02 11.12 13.94
N GLN A 483 30.70 9.99 14.20
CA GLN A 483 32.06 9.72 13.75
C GLN A 483 32.19 9.46 12.24
N SER A 484 31.10 9.07 11.56
CA SER A 484 31.06 8.98 10.10
C SER A 484 30.80 10.32 9.43
N MET A 485 30.34 11.35 10.16
CA MET A 485 30.11 12.69 9.59
C MET A 485 31.41 13.34 9.09
N GLU A 486 32.53 13.21 9.81
CA GLU A 486 33.82 13.70 9.31
C GLU A 486 34.30 13.00 8.04
N LYS A 487 34.03 11.68 7.91
CA LYS A 487 34.35 10.92 6.69
C LYS A 487 33.40 11.25 5.54
N ILE A 488 32.15 11.55 5.82
CA ILE A 488 31.12 11.90 4.84
C ILE A 488 31.44 13.22 4.14
N THR A 489 31.95 14.20 4.86
CA THR A 489 32.38 15.48 4.27
C THR A 489 33.56 15.33 3.31
N ALA A 490 34.29 14.22 3.34
CA ALA A 490 35.43 13.93 2.48
C ALA A 490 35.09 13.06 1.25
N ASP A 491 33.92 12.42 1.21
CA ASP A 491 33.58 11.46 0.15
C ASP A 491 32.64 12.07 -0.91
N GLU A 492 33.22 12.42 -2.06
CA GLU A 492 32.45 12.89 -3.24
C GLU A 492 31.44 11.86 -3.78
N ASN A 493 31.60 10.55 -3.48
CA ASN A 493 30.67 9.51 -3.90
C ASN A 493 29.38 9.51 -3.07
N LEU A 494 29.38 10.07 -1.89
CA LEU A 494 28.18 10.22 -1.07
C LEU A 494 27.21 11.23 -1.67
N TYR A 495 27.72 12.24 -2.36
CA TYR A 495 26.96 13.20 -3.13
C TYR A 495 26.01 12.54 -4.15
N ASN A 496 26.45 11.45 -4.74
CA ASN A 496 25.68 10.73 -5.75
C ASN A 496 24.63 9.79 -5.13
N LYS A 497 24.78 9.42 -3.84
CA LYS A 497 23.91 8.47 -3.17
C LYS A 497 22.84 9.12 -2.30
N GLU A 498 23.17 10.25 -1.66
CA GLU A 498 22.31 10.90 -0.67
C GLU A 498 22.36 12.44 -0.80
N PRO A 499 21.69 13.00 -1.81
CA PRO A 499 21.82 14.43 -2.13
C PRO A 499 21.33 15.36 -1.01
N LEU A 500 20.41 14.90 -0.15
CA LEU A 500 19.88 15.72 0.93
C LEU A 500 20.77 15.73 2.16
N LEU A 501 21.33 14.58 2.50
CA LEU A 501 22.40 14.51 3.52
C LEU A 501 23.58 15.35 3.08
N PHE A 502 23.95 15.28 1.80
CA PHE A 502 25.00 16.09 1.22
C PHE A 502 24.67 17.59 1.27
N LEU A 503 23.40 17.99 1.08
CA LEU A 503 22.99 19.38 1.27
C LEU A 503 23.21 19.84 2.71
N VAL A 504 22.77 19.08 3.69
CA VAL A 504 23.01 19.39 5.10
C VAL A 504 24.51 19.45 5.38
N PHE A 505 25.33 18.59 4.76
CA PHE A 505 26.78 18.52 5.00
C PHE A 505 27.63 19.35 4.05
N SER A 506 27.19 19.63 2.81
CA SER A 506 27.86 20.61 1.95
C SER A 506 27.69 22.04 2.48
N TYR A 507 26.66 22.25 3.27
CA TYR A 507 26.53 23.44 4.09
C TYR A 507 27.68 23.58 5.10
N VAL A 508 28.13 22.50 5.69
CA VAL A 508 29.30 22.49 6.60
C VAL A 508 30.59 22.82 5.84
N LYS A 509 30.70 22.50 4.57
CA LYS A 509 31.86 22.86 3.71
C LYS A 509 31.78 24.27 3.10
N ASN A 510 30.61 24.89 3.11
CA ASN A 510 30.45 26.23 2.53
C ASN A 510 30.88 27.27 3.55
N LYS A 511 31.80 28.19 3.18
CA LYS A 511 32.33 29.22 4.04
C LYS A 511 31.23 30.01 4.76
N THR A 512 30.15 30.34 4.08
CA THR A 512 28.99 31.07 4.63
C THR A 512 28.22 30.27 5.70
N PHE A 513 28.16 28.94 5.57
CA PHE A 513 27.53 28.08 6.57
C PHE A 513 28.49 27.76 7.72
N ALA A 514 29.80 27.64 7.45
CA ALA A 514 30.81 27.52 8.49
C ALA A 514 30.81 28.76 9.39
N GLU A 515 30.78 29.96 8.81
CA GLU A 515 30.65 31.23 9.56
C GLU A 515 29.34 31.31 10.37
N MET A 516 28.29 30.64 9.88
CA MET A 516 27.00 30.57 10.55
C MET A 516 26.98 29.50 11.65
N LEU A 517 27.67 28.37 11.44
CA LEU A 517 27.88 27.33 12.46
C LEU A 517 28.78 27.81 13.61
N GLU A 518 29.65 28.80 13.40
CA GLU A 518 30.38 29.46 14.47
C GLU A 518 29.42 30.15 15.46
N LYS A 519 28.23 30.54 15.02
CA LYS A 519 27.16 31.13 15.84
C LYS A 519 26.14 30.11 16.36
N LEU A 520 26.24 28.85 15.94
CA LEU A 520 25.34 27.77 16.29
C LEU A 520 26.14 26.60 16.86
N ALA A 521 25.69 26.03 17.97
CA ALA A 521 26.23 24.78 18.48
C ALA A 521 25.31 23.61 18.12
N ILE A 522 25.88 22.51 17.68
CA ILE A 522 25.16 21.23 17.62
C ILE A 522 25.00 20.75 19.05
N VAL A 523 23.75 20.73 19.52
CA VAL A 523 23.46 20.38 20.92
C VAL A 523 23.04 18.91 21.02
N LYS A 524 22.36 18.40 20.00
CA LYS A 524 21.85 17.02 20.01
C LYS A 524 21.74 16.48 18.61
N PHE A 525 22.11 15.22 18.46
CA PHE A 525 21.97 14.45 17.25
C PHE A 525 21.33 13.12 17.60
N GLU A 526 20.29 12.71 16.86
CA GLU A 526 19.68 11.40 17.03
C GLU A 526 19.26 10.83 15.67
N GLN A 527 19.59 9.56 15.45
CA GLN A 527 19.20 8.81 14.26
C GLN A 527 18.49 7.53 14.67
N LYS A 528 17.33 7.28 14.07
CA LYS A 528 16.60 6.04 14.24
C LYS A 528 15.76 5.73 12.99
N GLY A 529 15.85 4.50 12.49
CA GLY A 529 15.20 4.11 11.23
C GLY A 529 15.68 4.99 10.07
N ASN A 530 14.76 5.55 9.33
CA ASN A 530 15.05 6.42 8.18
C ASN A 530 15.12 7.92 8.54
N TRP A 531 15.13 8.27 9.83
CA TRP A 531 15.14 9.65 10.26
C TRP A 531 16.41 10.03 10.98
N THR A 532 16.93 11.18 10.62
CA THR A 532 18.01 11.89 11.34
C THR A 532 17.51 13.24 11.78
N LEU A 533 17.61 13.54 13.07
CA LEU A 533 17.28 14.83 13.64
C LEU A 533 18.51 15.46 14.26
N ILE A 534 18.73 16.72 13.92
CA ILE A 534 19.88 17.50 14.41
C ILE A 534 19.33 18.77 15.04
N LYS A 535 19.66 18.99 16.32
CA LYS A 535 19.32 20.20 17.04
C LYS A 535 20.52 21.16 17.08
N PHE A 536 20.31 22.34 16.56
CA PHE A 536 21.25 23.46 16.64
C PHE A 536 20.69 24.52 17.60
N THR A 537 21.52 25.11 18.43
CA THR A 537 21.13 26.23 19.29
C THR A 537 22.00 27.43 18.99
N LYS A 538 21.40 28.61 18.88
CA LYS A 538 22.11 29.85 18.68
C LYS A 538 22.87 30.22 19.97
N LEU A 539 24.18 30.38 19.86
CA LEU A 539 25.01 30.75 20.97
C LEU A 539 24.71 32.19 21.43
N ASN A 540 24.74 32.40 22.74
CA ASN A 540 24.65 33.75 23.29
C ASN A 540 25.95 34.49 22.97
N ASN A 541 25.87 35.56 22.23
CA ASN A 541 27.03 36.42 21.93
C ASN A 541 27.57 37.23 23.17
N ASN A 542 27.26 36.78 24.40
CA ASN A 542 27.74 37.41 25.61
C ASN A 542 29.05 36.77 26.10
N LYS A 543 30.08 36.70 25.26
CA LYS A 543 31.48 36.55 25.65
C LYS A 543 32.35 37.43 24.77
N GLU A 544 32.12 38.73 24.84
CA GLU A 544 33.10 39.77 24.57
C GLU A 544 32.85 40.87 25.60
N ASN A 545 33.49 40.72 26.78
CA ASN A 545 34.05 41.78 27.59
C ASN A 545 35.02 41.14 28.58
#